data_98dfbe4a843a6eaf117148a5b58901bb
#
_entry.id   98dfbe4a843a6eaf117148a5b58901bb
#
_cell.length_a   1.000
_cell.length_b   1.000
_cell.length_c   1.000
_cell.angle_alpha   90.00
_cell.angle_beta   90.00
_cell.angle_gamma   90.00
#
_symmetry.space_group_name_H-M   'P 1'
#
loop_
_entity.id
_entity.type
_entity.pdbx_description
1 polymer ?
#
loop_
_entity_poly.entity_id
_entity_poly.type
_entity_poly.pdbx_seq_one_letter_code
_entity_poly.pdbx_strand_id
1 'polypeptide(L)'
;RMKKAALVFNDCRMFGRVMLHDKEEPWSAFPPQPQDSKFSLAYVRKKLERHYKKPLKAFLLDQTICPGIGNWMADEICWKLGLHPGIPCGALNPAEVRKATRFVTLGALKHVADKNETASVDGFAPGSYVSNVPPKNWLFQHRWKKGGVCPKCKTDLARDTIATRTTAWCPTCQA
;
A
#
# COMPACT_ATOMS: atom_id res chain seq x y z
N ARG A 1 19.89 17.85 -33.30
CA ARG A 1 20.64 18.20 -32.06
C ARG A 1 19.78 17.78 -30.89
N MET A 2 20.16 16.71 -30.18
CA MET A 2 19.51 16.31 -28.92
C MET A 2 19.72 17.39 -27.86
N LYS A 3 18.67 17.86 -27.24
CA LYS A 3 18.77 18.71 -26.04
C LYS A 3 19.48 17.88 -24.97
N LYS A 4 20.47 18.44 -24.28
CA LYS A 4 21.11 17.79 -23.13
C LYS A 4 20.04 17.60 -22.06
N ALA A 5 19.75 16.34 -21.72
CA ALA A 5 18.87 15.97 -20.61
C ALA A 5 19.73 15.39 -19.48
N ALA A 6 19.38 15.69 -18.23
CA ALA A 6 19.98 15.10 -17.06
C ALA A 6 18.93 14.24 -16.36
N LEU A 7 19.30 12.99 -16.04
CA LEU A 7 18.52 12.13 -15.16
C LEU A 7 19.10 12.23 -13.76
N VAL A 8 18.31 12.68 -12.80
CA VAL A 8 18.72 12.79 -11.39
C VAL A 8 18.01 11.71 -10.58
N PHE A 9 18.80 10.86 -9.94
CA PHE A 9 18.30 9.86 -9.00
C PHE A 9 18.64 10.30 -7.58
N ASN A 10 17.61 10.67 -6.80
CA ASN A 10 17.76 11.07 -5.40
C ASN A 10 17.23 9.97 -4.48
N ASP A 11 18.12 9.35 -3.71
CA ASP A 11 17.78 8.31 -2.74
C ASP A 11 18.43 8.60 -1.38
N CYS A 12 17.70 9.33 -0.55
CA CYS A 12 18.13 9.72 0.80
C CYS A 12 18.39 8.52 1.73
N ARG A 13 17.83 7.33 1.43
CA ARG A 13 18.00 6.13 2.24
C ARG A 13 19.03 5.16 1.68
N MET A 14 19.59 5.43 0.51
CA MET A 14 20.62 4.66 -0.18
C MET A 14 20.29 3.16 -0.40
N PHE A 15 19.00 2.82 -0.55
CA PHE A 15 18.53 1.45 -0.85
C PHE A 15 18.18 1.25 -2.33
N GLY A 16 18.07 2.33 -3.07
CA GLY A 16 17.72 2.30 -4.47
C GLY A 16 18.86 1.80 -5.35
N ARG A 17 18.49 1.29 -6.51
CA ARG A 17 19.42 0.87 -7.57
C ARG A 17 18.92 1.37 -8.91
N VAL A 18 19.82 1.90 -9.72
CA VAL A 18 19.54 2.21 -11.12
C VAL A 18 20.15 1.09 -11.97
N MET A 19 19.33 0.46 -12.79
CA MET A 19 19.77 -0.57 -13.72
C MET A 19 19.40 -0.16 -15.13
N LEU A 20 20.36 -0.29 -16.05
CA LEU A 20 20.13 -0.07 -17.47
C LEU A 20 19.73 -1.40 -18.12
N HIS A 21 18.61 -1.40 -18.83
CA HIS A 21 18.13 -2.53 -19.62
C HIS A 21 18.11 -2.09 -21.09
N ASP A 22 18.84 -2.79 -21.95
CA ASP A 22 19.00 -2.44 -23.36
C ASP A 22 18.23 -3.36 -24.32
N LYS A 23 17.70 -4.49 -23.86
CA LYS A 23 17.09 -5.52 -24.71
C LYS A 23 15.70 -5.98 -24.33
N GLU A 24 15.25 -5.79 -23.09
CA GLU A 24 13.95 -6.27 -22.60
C GLU A 24 13.28 -5.27 -21.68
N GLU A 25 11.96 -5.26 -21.71
CA GLU A 25 11.17 -4.50 -20.74
C GLU A 25 11.20 -5.20 -19.36
N PRO A 26 11.92 -4.64 -18.37
CA PRO A 26 12.10 -5.29 -17.05
C PRO A 26 10.79 -5.44 -16.26
N TRP A 27 9.75 -4.72 -16.65
CA TRP A 27 8.44 -4.75 -15.98
C TRP A 27 7.66 -6.04 -16.18
N SER A 28 7.95 -6.83 -17.21
CA SER A 28 7.29 -8.13 -17.45
C SER A 28 7.55 -9.14 -16.33
N ALA A 29 8.67 -8.99 -15.61
CA ALA A 29 9.04 -9.83 -14.47
C ALA A 29 8.38 -9.41 -13.15
N PHE A 30 7.77 -8.23 -13.08
CA PHE A 30 7.13 -7.75 -11.85
C PHE A 30 5.81 -8.50 -11.57
N PRO A 31 5.49 -8.71 -10.27
CA PRO A 31 4.20 -9.27 -9.91
C PRO A 31 3.07 -8.30 -10.30
N PRO A 32 1.85 -8.84 -10.55
CA PRO A 32 0.72 -8.00 -10.92
C PRO A 32 0.39 -7.01 -9.81
N GLN A 33 0.15 -5.77 -10.19
CA GLN A 33 -0.33 -4.76 -9.27
C GLN A 33 -1.78 -5.05 -8.86
N PRO A 34 -2.24 -4.65 -7.65
CA PRO A 34 -3.59 -4.93 -7.19
C PRO A 34 -4.72 -4.46 -8.12
N GLN A 35 -4.50 -3.42 -8.92
CA GLN A 35 -5.46 -2.93 -9.91
C GLN A 35 -5.49 -3.75 -11.20
N ASP A 36 -4.47 -4.55 -11.49
CA ASP A 36 -4.39 -5.34 -12.71
C ASP A 36 -5.40 -6.49 -12.72
N SER A 37 -5.84 -6.92 -13.90
CA SER A 37 -6.66 -8.13 -14.07
C SER A 37 -5.92 -9.40 -13.65
N LYS A 38 -4.59 -9.42 -13.85
CA LYS A 38 -3.71 -10.53 -13.43
C LYS A 38 -3.62 -10.68 -11.90
N PHE A 39 -3.99 -9.67 -11.10
CA PHE A 39 -4.18 -9.80 -9.65
C PHE A 39 -5.49 -10.56 -9.38
N SER A 40 -5.54 -11.78 -9.85
CA SER A 40 -6.71 -12.66 -9.86
C SER A 40 -6.94 -13.32 -8.49
N LEU A 41 -8.12 -13.91 -8.30
CA LEU A 41 -8.41 -14.71 -7.10
C LEU A 41 -7.43 -15.89 -6.97
N ALA A 42 -7.11 -16.55 -8.08
CA ALA A 42 -6.15 -17.66 -8.10
C ALA A 42 -4.75 -17.20 -7.68
N TYR A 43 -4.31 -16.01 -8.15
CA TYR A 43 -3.05 -15.42 -7.72
C TYR A 43 -3.01 -15.19 -6.21
N VAL A 44 -4.02 -14.51 -5.66
CA VAL A 44 -4.08 -14.19 -4.22
C VAL A 44 -4.13 -15.46 -3.38
N ARG A 45 -4.96 -16.44 -3.77
CA ARG A 45 -5.04 -17.75 -3.10
C ARG A 45 -3.68 -18.43 -3.03
N LYS A 46 -3.03 -18.62 -4.17
CA LYS A 46 -1.69 -19.23 -4.26
C LYS A 46 -0.65 -18.53 -3.38
N LYS A 47 -0.69 -17.18 -3.33
CA LYS A 47 0.24 -16.41 -2.52
C LYS A 47 -0.06 -16.53 -1.02
N LEU A 48 -1.32 -16.52 -0.59
CA LEU A 48 -1.71 -16.72 0.81
C LEU A 48 -1.34 -18.12 1.30
N GLU A 49 -1.59 -19.15 0.52
CA GLU A 49 -1.22 -20.54 0.82
C GLU A 49 0.29 -20.69 0.98
N ARG A 50 1.07 -20.12 0.05
CA ARG A 50 2.55 -20.16 0.12
C ARG A 50 3.10 -19.46 1.35
N HIS A 51 2.43 -18.41 1.82
CA HIS A 51 2.86 -17.57 2.93
C HIS A 51 1.97 -17.71 4.18
N TYR A 52 1.39 -18.86 4.40
CA TYR A 52 0.33 -19.11 5.38
C TYR A 52 0.65 -18.67 6.83
N LYS A 53 1.92 -18.68 7.23
CA LYS A 53 2.36 -18.19 8.56
C LYS A 53 2.65 -16.70 8.61
N LYS A 54 2.77 -16.02 7.45
CA LYS A 54 3.13 -14.60 7.41
C LYS A 54 1.97 -13.77 7.93
N PRO A 55 2.22 -12.75 8.80
CA PRO A 55 1.18 -11.79 9.20
C PRO A 55 0.58 -11.07 7.99
N LEU A 56 -0.72 -10.80 8.00
CA LEU A 56 -1.43 -10.13 6.92
C LEU A 56 -0.76 -8.82 6.50
N LYS A 57 -0.40 -7.96 7.46
CA LYS A 57 0.28 -6.71 7.14
C LYS A 57 1.63 -6.93 6.47
N ALA A 58 2.41 -7.89 6.93
CA ALA A 58 3.70 -8.24 6.33
C ALA A 58 3.53 -8.77 4.89
N PHE A 59 2.46 -9.52 4.63
CA PHE A 59 2.08 -10.00 3.30
C PHE A 59 1.73 -8.84 2.37
N LEU A 60 0.93 -7.90 2.82
CA LEU A 60 0.52 -6.74 2.04
C LEU A 60 1.69 -5.79 1.72
N LEU A 61 2.66 -5.67 2.62
CA LEU A 61 3.83 -4.82 2.44
C LEU A 61 4.91 -5.44 1.53
N ASP A 62 4.80 -6.72 1.23
CA ASP A 62 5.76 -7.44 0.40
C ASP A 62 5.57 -7.07 -1.08
N GLN A 63 6.48 -6.25 -1.61
CA GLN A 63 6.42 -5.75 -2.98
C GLN A 63 6.56 -6.86 -4.03
N THR A 64 7.02 -8.05 -3.65
CA THR A 64 7.04 -9.24 -4.51
C THR A 64 5.71 -9.96 -4.59
N ILE A 65 4.74 -9.51 -3.80
CA ILE A 65 3.38 -10.07 -3.73
C ILE A 65 2.34 -8.99 -4.08
N CYS A 66 2.43 -7.84 -3.43
CA CYS A 66 1.49 -6.73 -3.54
C CYS A 66 2.22 -5.42 -3.86
N PRO A 67 2.77 -5.26 -5.08
CA PRO A 67 3.53 -4.06 -5.43
C PRO A 67 2.66 -2.81 -5.31
N GLY A 68 3.28 -1.72 -4.86
CA GLY A 68 2.63 -0.42 -4.66
C GLY A 68 1.88 -0.26 -3.34
N ILE A 69 1.69 -1.32 -2.54
CA ILE A 69 1.06 -1.18 -1.23
C ILE A 69 2.09 -0.69 -0.21
N GLY A 70 1.87 0.51 0.32
CA GLY A 70 2.65 1.11 1.39
C GLY A 70 2.00 0.91 2.77
N ASN A 71 2.68 1.44 3.80
CA ASN A 71 2.30 1.23 5.21
C ASN A 71 0.86 1.62 5.53
N TRP A 72 0.43 2.81 5.10
CA TRP A 72 -0.93 3.28 5.38
C TRP A 72 -2.00 2.48 4.65
N MET A 73 -1.73 2.04 3.40
CA MET A 73 -2.66 1.20 2.64
C MET A 73 -2.82 -0.17 3.28
N ALA A 74 -1.74 -0.76 3.80
CA ALA A 74 -1.80 -2.03 4.49
C ALA A 74 -2.67 -1.95 5.75
N ASP A 75 -2.53 -0.87 6.56
CA ASP A 75 -3.40 -0.66 7.72
C ASP A 75 -4.87 -0.45 7.30
N GLU A 76 -5.11 0.31 6.24
CA GLU A 76 -6.46 0.53 5.69
C GLU A 76 -7.12 -0.77 5.22
N ILE A 77 -6.36 -1.62 4.52
CA ILE A 77 -6.84 -2.93 4.04
C ILE A 77 -7.21 -3.83 5.22
N CYS A 78 -6.34 -3.93 6.23
CA CYS A 78 -6.64 -4.69 7.44
C CYS A 78 -7.91 -4.18 8.14
N TRP A 79 -8.07 -2.87 8.24
CA TRP A 79 -9.25 -2.25 8.84
C TRP A 79 -10.53 -2.52 8.02
N LYS A 80 -10.47 -2.44 6.69
CA LYS A 80 -11.60 -2.78 5.80
C LYS A 80 -12.01 -4.23 5.91
N LEU A 81 -11.06 -5.13 6.14
CA LEU A 81 -11.31 -6.55 6.39
C LEU A 81 -11.90 -6.82 7.79
N GLY A 82 -11.76 -5.88 8.73
CA GLY A 82 -12.09 -6.11 10.12
C GLY A 82 -11.16 -7.10 10.82
N LEU A 83 -9.92 -7.23 10.35
CA LEU A 83 -8.96 -8.23 10.83
C LEU A 83 -7.73 -7.57 11.45
N HIS A 84 -7.25 -8.19 12.54
CA HIS A 84 -6.01 -7.74 13.17
C HIS A 84 -4.83 -7.83 12.17
N PRO A 85 -3.96 -6.81 12.06
CA PRO A 85 -2.86 -6.81 11.09
C PRO A 85 -1.85 -7.94 11.24
N GLY A 86 -1.79 -8.54 12.42
CA GLY A 86 -0.93 -9.69 12.75
C GLY A 86 -1.52 -11.06 12.42
N ILE A 87 -2.78 -11.15 11.97
CA ILE A 87 -3.42 -12.44 11.66
C ILE A 87 -2.62 -13.21 10.60
N PRO A 88 -2.37 -14.52 10.76
CA PRO A 88 -1.63 -15.29 9.78
C PRO A 88 -2.42 -15.48 8.48
N CYS A 89 -1.74 -15.44 7.34
CA CYS A 89 -2.34 -15.55 6.01
C CYS A 89 -3.17 -16.83 5.81
N GLY A 90 -2.83 -17.92 6.49
CA GLY A 90 -3.56 -19.19 6.39
C GLY A 90 -5.00 -19.14 6.94
N ALA A 91 -5.33 -18.14 7.76
CA ALA A 91 -6.68 -17.94 8.29
C ALA A 91 -7.56 -17.05 7.39
N LEU A 92 -7.06 -16.58 6.26
CA LEU A 92 -7.70 -15.55 5.46
C LEU A 92 -8.53 -16.11 4.31
N ASN A 93 -9.65 -15.45 4.03
CA ASN A 93 -10.41 -15.69 2.80
C ASN A 93 -9.77 -14.94 1.61
N PRO A 94 -9.26 -15.64 0.58
CA PRO A 94 -8.58 -14.99 -0.54
C PRO A 94 -9.46 -14.01 -1.33
N ALA A 95 -10.76 -14.26 -1.40
CA ALA A 95 -11.70 -13.38 -2.12
C ALA A 95 -11.87 -12.04 -1.39
N GLU A 96 -12.01 -12.08 -0.07
CA GLU A 96 -12.13 -10.88 0.76
C GLU A 96 -10.84 -10.07 0.76
N VAL A 97 -9.67 -10.73 0.90
CA VAL A 97 -8.36 -10.05 0.82
C VAL A 97 -8.21 -9.36 -0.52
N ARG A 98 -8.50 -10.05 -1.64
CA ARG A 98 -8.45 -9.46 -2.97
C ARG A 98 -9.40 -8.26 -3.11
N LYS A 99 -10.63 -8.40 -2.66
CA LYS A 99 -11.66 -7.35 -2.72
C LYS A 99 -11.23 -6.10 -1.96
N ALA A 100 -10.81 -6.26 -0.70
CA ALA A 100 -10.35 -5.15 0.14
C ALA A 100 -9.08 -4.49 -0.43
N THR A 101 -8.12 -5.28 -0.89
CA THR A 101 -6.89 -4.78 -1.52
C THR A 101 -7.21 -3.92 -2.74
N ARG A 102 -8.03 -4.41 -3.66
CA ARG A 102 -8.44 -3.65 -4.85
C ARG A 102 -9.25 -2.40 -4.49
N PHE A 103 -10.15 -2.48 -3.52
CA PHE A 103 -10.93 -1.34 -3.08
C PHE A 103 -10.04 -0.20 -2.58
N VAL A 104 -9.05 -0.52 -1.74
CA VAL A 104 -8.14 0.51 -1.18
C VAL A 104 -7.22 1.07 -2.25
N THR A 105 -6.64 0.23 -3.12
CA THR A 105 -5.72 0.71 -4.16
C THR A 105 -6.42 1.55 -5.23
N LEU A 106 -7.60 1.14 -5.69
CA LEU A 106 -8.40 1.92 -6.65
C LEU A 106 -8.92 3.22 -6.02
N GLY A 107 -9.33 3.16 -4.75
CA GLY A 107 -9.72 4.35 -4.00
C GLY A 107 -8.57 5.32 -3.81
N ALA A 108 -7.36 4.82 -3.53
CA ALA A 108 -6.16 5.64 -3.45
C ALA A 108 -5.86 6.35 -4.79
N LEU A 109 -5.90 5.62 -5.90
CA LEU A 109 -5.74 6.21 -7.22
C LEU A 109 -6.77 7.31 -7.49
N LYS A 110 -8.03 7.07 -7.14
CA LYS A 110 -9.11 8.03 -7.37
C LYS A 110 -8.97 9.32 -6.53
N HIS A 111 -8.53 9.19 -5.28
CA HIS A 111 -8.55 10.28 -4.31
C HIS A 111 -7.19 10.94 -4.08
N VAL A 112 -6.09 10.23 -4.33
CA VAL A 112 -4.74 10.68 -4.01
C VAL A 112 -3.94 11.03 -5.26
N ALA A 113 -4.18 10.34 -6.38
CA ALA A 113 -3.56 10.71 -7.64
C ALA A 113 -4.09 12.06 -8.08
N ASP A 114 -3.20 12.98 -8.33
CA ASP A 114 -3.58 14.31 -8.82
C ASP A 114 -4.22 14.18 -10.21
N LYS A 115 -5.38 14.80 -10.37
CA LYS A 115 -6.04 14.90 -11.68
C LYS A 115 -5.42 15.98 -12.56
N ASN A 116 -4.55 16.82 -12.01
CA ASN A 116 -3.86 17.87 -12.73
C ASN A 116 -2.53 17.30 -13.25
N GLU A 117 -2.52 16.84 -14.48
CA GLU A 117 -1.32 16.43 -15.24
C GLU A 117 -0.32 17.58 -15.47
N THR A 118 -0.52 18.71 -14.85
CA THR A 118 0.35 19.88 -14.90
C THR A 118 1.29 20.00 -13.71
N ALA A 119 1.64 18.89 -13.06
CA ALA A 119 2.82 18.89 -12.18
C ALA A 119 4.03 19.18 -13.09
N SER A 120 4.38 20.46 -13.21
CA SER A 120 5.60 20.88 -13.88
C SER A 120 6.76 20.09 -13.30
N VAL A 121 7.61 19.56 -14.15
CA VAL A 121 8.81 18.78 -13.81
C VAL A 121 9.74 19.57 -12.85
N ASP A 122 9.51 20.84 -12.67
CA ASP A 122 10.29 21.75 -11.86
C ASP A 122 9.86 21.87 -10.39
N GLY A 123 8.79 21.19 -10.01
CA GLY A 123 8.12 21.39 -8.71
C GLY A 123 8.24 20.25 -7.72
N PHE A 124 9.32 19.48 -7.68
CA PHE A 124 9.52 18.50 -6.61
C PHE A 124 9.97 19.22 -5.34
N ALA A 125 9.05 19.92 -4.68
CA ALA A 125 9.29 20.40 -3.33
C ALA A 125 9.26 19.20 -2.36
N PRO A 126 10.33 18.96 -1.59
CA PRO A 126 10.32 17.96 -0.53
C PRO A 126 9.19 18.29 0.46
N GLY A 127 8.15 17.44 0.51
CA GLY A 127 7.04 17.61 1.45
C GLY A 127 5.64 17.75 0.84
N SER A 128 5.49 17.96 -0.47
CA SER A 128 4.18 18.05 -1.13
C SER A 128 3.63 16.66 -1.53
N TYR A 129 3.66 15.71 -0.60
CA TYR A 129 3.34 14.33 -0.95
C TYR A 129 1.88 14.04 -1.23
N VAL A 130 0.95 14.92 -0.95
CA VAL A 130 -0.47 14.63 -1.25
C VAL A 130 -1.27 15.93 -1.26
N SER A 131 -1.55 16.46 -2.42
CA SER A 131 -2.54 17.53 -2.57
C SER A 131 -3.96 17.03 -2.26
N ASN A 132 -4.23 15.74 -2.48
CA ASN A 132 -5.50 15.09 -2.21
C ASN A 132 -5.32 13.95 -1.20
N VAL A 133 -6.12 13.95 -0.16
CA VAL A 133 -6.10 12.94 0.89
C VAL A 133 -7.27 11.97 0.74
N PRO A 134 -7.13 10.71 1.18
CA PRO A 134 -8.23 9.76 1.25
C PRO A 134 -9.42 10.29 2.05
N PRO A 135 -10.64 9.80 1.81
CA PRO A 135 -11.84 10.26 2.49
C PRO A 135 -11.75 10.23 4.02
N LYS A 136 -12.46 11.16 4.70
CA LYS A 136 -12.44 11.27 6.18
C LYS A 136 -12.92 10.00 6.91
N ASN A 137 -13.70 9.16 6.25
CA ASN A 137 -14.16 7.88 6.79
C ASN A 137 -13.18 6.72 6.57
N TRP A 138 -11.96 6.99 6.11
CA TRP A 138 -10.88 6.02 6.04
C TRP A 138 -10.00 6.12 7.30
N LEU A 139 -9.42 4.97 7.69
CA LEU A 139 -8.48 4.90 8.81
C LEU A 139 -7.28 5.83 8.60
N PHE A 140 -6.90 6.08 7.33
CA PHE A 140 -5.80 6.97 6.94
C PHE A 140 -5.82 8.30 7.69
N GLN A 141 -6.97 8.98 7.78
CA GLN A 141 -7.11 10.29 8.43
C GLN A 141 -6.88 10.23 9.96
N HIS A 142 -7.01 9.06 10.57
CA HIS A 142 -7.05 8.87 12.02
C HIS A 142 -5.79 8.21 12.59
N ARG A 143 -5.02 7.52 11.75
CA ARG A 143 -3.89 6.69 12.18
C ARG A 143 -2.61 7.45 12.56
N TRP A 144 -2.49 8.70 12.18
CA TRP A 144 -1.24 9.46 12.31
C TRP A 144 -1.03 10.06 13.70
N LYS A 145 -2.09 10.42 14.39
CA LYS A 145 -2.05 11.09 15.69
C LYS A 145 -2.04 10.09 16.84
N LYS A 146 -1.24 10.36 17.87
CA LYS A 146 -1.41 9.71 19.16
C LYS A 146 -2.81 10.09 19.69
N GLY A 147 -3.62 9.09 20.12
CA GLY A 147 -5.03 9.32 20.50
C GLY A 147 -5.98 9.43 19.28
N GLY A 148 -5.60 8.91 18.12
CA GLY A 148 -6.54 8.78 16.99
C GLY A 148 -7.62 7.75 17.28
N VAL A 149 -8.85 8.05 16.83
CA VAL A 149 -10.03 7.19 17.06
C VAL A 149 -10.49 6.51 15.78
N CYS A 150 -11.06 5.33 15.91
CA CYS A 150 -11.65 4.59 14.79
C CYS A 150 -12.77 5.39 14.13
N PRO A 151 -12.75 5.63 12.81
CA PRO A 151 -13.82 6.37 12.15
C PRO A 151 -15.19 5.66 12.22
N LYS A 152 -15.22 4.33 12.41
CA LYS A 152 -16.44 3.53 12.48
C LYS A 152 -17.06 3.50 13.88
N CYS A 153 -16.29 3.09 14.90
CA CYS A 153 -16.82 2.84 16.24
C CYS A 153 -16.35 3.84 17.31
N LYS A 154 -15.48 4.77 16.97
CA LYS A 154 -14.91 5.81 17.86
C LYS A 154 -13.98 5.30 18.97
N THR A 155 -13.71 4.00 19.02
CA THR A 155 -12.73 3.43 19.95
C THR A 155 -11.32 3.96 19.62
N ASP A 156 -10.50 4.18 20.62
CA ASP A 156 -9.11 4.58 20.47
C ASP A 156 -8.32 3.55 19.64
N LEU A 157 -7.50 4.04 18.72
CA LEU A 157 -6.67 3.17 17.90
C LEU A 157 -5.49 2.64 18.71
N ALA A 158 -5.34 1.34 18.74
CA ALA A 158 -4.14 0.68 19.23
C ALA A 158 -2.98 0.83 18.24
N ARG A 159 -1.76 0.72 18.75
CA ARG A 159 -0.52 0.85 17.96
C ARG A 159 0.48 -0.22 18.34
N ASP A 160 1.18 -0.72 17.33
CA ASP A 160 2.24 -1.71 17.48
C ASP A 160 3.25 -1.60 16.33
N THR A 161 4.24 -2.47 16.33
CA THR A 161 5.21 -2.63 15.23
C THR A 161 5.07 -4.01 14.63
N ILE A 162 4.57 -4.07 13.40
CA ILE A 162 4.45 -5.32 12.62
C ILE A 162 5.27 -5.17 11.34
N ALA A 163 6.10 -6.17 11.03
CA ALA A 163 7.01 -6.16 9.88
C ALA A 163 7.89 -4.89 9.85
N THR A 164 8.46 -4.51 11.00
CA THR A 164 9.30 -3.30 11.17
C THR A 164 8.58 -1.98 10.85
N ARG A 165 7.25 -1.99 10.74
CA ARG A 165 6.45 -0.80 10.42
C ARG A 165 5.44 -0.49 11.52
N THR A 166 5.37 0.79 11.87
CA THR A 166 4.32 1.27 12.76
C THR A 166 2.95 0.90 12.20
N THR A 167 2.13 0.29 13.03
CA THR A 167 0.82 -0.25 12.72
C THR A 167 -0.21 0.45 13.58
N ALA A 168 -1.34 0.82 13.02
CA ALA A 168 -2.50 1.32 13.75
C ALA A 168 -3.72 0.48 13.41
N TRP A 169 -4.46 0.03 14.41
CA TRP A 169 -5.69 -0.74 14.23
C TRP A 169 -6.73 -0.41 15.30
N CYS A 170 -7.98 -0.75 15.04
CA CYS A 170 -9.06 -0.62 16.00
C CYS A 170 -9.26 -1.94 16.77
N PRO A 171 -9.05 -1.99 18.09
CA PRO A 171 -9.20 -3.23 18.85
C PRO A 171 -10.64 -3.75 18.92
N THR A 172 -11.64 -2.89 18.66
CA THR A 172 -13.05 -3.28 18.61
C THR A 172 -13.48 -3.81 17.24
N CYS A 173 -12.97 -3.23 16.14
CA CYS A 173 -13.41 -3.59 14.79
C CYS A 173 -12.53 -4.66 14.13
N GLN A 174 -11.35 -4.92 14.66
CA GLN A 174 -10.33 -5.79 14.07
C GLN A 174 -9.91 -6.86 15.11
N ALA A 175 -10.83 -7.76 15.37
CA ALA A 175 -10.61 -8.89 16.27
C ALA A 175 -9.73 -9.97 15.66
#